data_45362b0b283dfb93b98cfb209ed60fc1
#
_entry.id   45362b0b283dfb93b98cfb209ed60fc1
#
_cell.length_a   1.000
_cell.length_b   1.000
_cell.length_c   1.000
_cell.angle_alpha   90.00
_cell.angle_beta   90.00
_cell.angle_gamma   90.00
#
_symmetry.space_group_name_H-M   'P 1'
#
loop_
_entity.id
_entity.type
_entity.pdbx_description
1 polymer ?
#
loop_
_entity_poly.entity_id
_entity_poly.type
_entity_poly.pdbx_seq_one_letter_code
_entity_poly.pdbx_strand_id
1 'polypeptide(L)'
;MAKECSNTSCDKSSCEGCSSKKPQSLLAEMNAHSNVKHVIGVVSGKGGVGKSFVTGSLANMMAAQGYKVGILDADITGPSIPKMYGLKGAAMANDEGIYPMITKNGIKVMSINLLLPTEDTPVIWRGPVLANMVKQFWTVFQSLPIEGIVIVTSPQDLVKMIVKKAFNMAEMMKIPVLGIVENYSYVKCPDCGKPIKVFGESHIDEIAAELKVPVVGKMPIDVDYATKADGGFFAAIDNQYITGALTVMPK
;
A
#
# COMPACT_ATOMS: atom_id res chain seq x y z
N MET A 1 13.48 -21.90 -33.61
CA MET A 1 13.89 -20.73 -32.81
C MET A 1 13.13 -19.42 -33.15
N ALA A 2 11.90 -19.46 -33.58
CA ALA A 2 11.12 -18.27 -33.99
C ALA A 2 9.83 -18.09 -33.18
N LYS A 3 9.79 -18.47 -31.89
CA LYS A 3 8.55 -18.43 -31.08
C LYS A 3 8.36 -17.17 -30.23
N GLU A 4 9.31 -16.21 -30.25
CA GLU A 4 9.26 -15.03 -29.38
C GLU A 4 9.08 -13.69 -30.10
N CYS A 5 8.91 -13.67 -31.40
CA CYS A 5 8.77 -12.48 -32.20
C CYS A 5 7.42 -12.45 -32.94
N SER A 6 6.73 -11.29 -32.90
CA SER A 6 5.49 -11.09 -33.65
C SER A 6 5.71 -10.83 -35.16
N ASN A 7 6.96 -10.70 -35.61
CA ASN A 7 7.30 -10.46 -37.00
C ASN A 7 7.69 -11.76 -37.69
N THR A 8 6.88 -12.22 -38.63
CA THR A 8 7.06 -13.45 -39.39
C THR A 8 8.11 -13.36 -40.49
N SER A 9 8.66 -12.17 -40.79
CA SER A 9 9.66 -11.92 -41.85
C SER A 9 10.97 -11.36 -41.30
N CYS A 10 11.44 -11.84 -40.13
CA CYS A 10 12.66 -11.35 -39.53
C CYS A 10 13.89 -12.18 -39.94
N ASP A 11 14.83 -11.54 -40.64
CA ASP A 11 16.09 -12.16 -41.11
C ASP A 11 17.27 -12.02 -40.13
N LYS A 12 17.02 -11.53 -38.90
CA LYS A 12 18.07 -11.35 -37.89
C LYS A 12 18.41 -12.63 -37.17
N SER A 13 19.71 -12.94 -37.02
CA SER A 13 20.24 -14.12 -36.35
C SER A 13 20.07 -14.09 -34.82
N SER A 14 19.80 -12.92 -34.19
CA SER A 14 19.51 -12.78 -32.77
C SER A 14 18.43 -11.71 -32.54
N CYS A 15 17.63 -11.90 -31.48
CA CYS A 15 16.57 -10.97 -31.07
C CYS A 15 17.04 -9.92 -30.02
N GLU A 16 18.32 -9.87 -29.70
CA GLU A 16 18.85 -8.89 -28.77
C GLU A 16 18.80 -7.48 -29.39
N GLY A 17 18.15 -6.52 -28.68
CA GLY A 17 17.98 -5.14 -29.16
C GLY A 17 16.91 -4.96 -30.24
N CYS A 18 16.07 -5.95 -30.53
CA CYS A 18 14.99 -5.85 -31.50
C CYS A 18 13.77 -5.12 -30.93
N SER A 19 13.30 -4.06 -31.62
CA SER A 19 12.10 -3.29 -31.24
C SER A 19 10.79 -4.09 -31.34
N SER A 20 10.79 -5.21 -32.05
CA SER A 20 9.64 -6.13 -32.21
C SER A 20 9.62 -7.26 -31.17
N LYS A 21 10.53 -7.28 -30.20
CA LYS A 21 10.51 -8.26 -29.10
C LYS A 21 9.26 -8.03 -28.26
N LYS A 22 8.46 -9.08 -28.04
CA LYS A 22 7.32 -8.99 -27.12
C LYS A 22 7.82 -8.46 -25.77
N PRO A 23 7.13 -7.51 -25.15
CA PRO A 23 7.49 -7.08 -23.81
C PRO A 23 7.48 -8.28 -22.89
N GLN A 24 8.62 -8.55 -22.26
CA GLN A 24 8.71 -9.58 -21.22
C GLN A 24 7.81 -9.15 -20.07
N SER A 25 7.11 -10.11 -19.48
CA SER A 25 6.37 -9.88 -18.24
C SER A 25 7.32 -9.27 -17.21
N LEU A 26 6.89 -8.17 -16.60
CA LEU A 26 7.62 -7.52 -15.50
C LEU A 26 7.33 -8.17 -14.15
N LEU A 27 6.45 -9.20 -14.13
CA LEU A 27 6.16 -9.96 -12.92
C LEU A 27 7.46 -10.63 -12.43
N ALA A 28 7.83 -10.34 -11.20
CA ALA A 28 8.94 -10.96 -10.53
C ALA A 28 8.55 -12.39 -10.11
N GLU A 29 9.45 -13.32 -10.33
CA GLU A 29 9.28 -14.68 -9.78
C GLU A 29 9.37 -14.62 -8.26
N MET A 30 8.44 -15.29 -7.57
CA MET A 30 8.51 -15.42 -6.12
C MET A 30 9.72 -16.27 -5.73
N ASN A 31 10.38 -15.87 -4.63
CA ASN A 31 11.41 -16.70 -4.01
C ASN A 31 10.83 -18.07 -3.65
N ALA A 32 11.61 -19.14 -3.84
CA ALA A 32 11.18 -20.52 -3.60
C ALA A 32 10.67 -20.77 -2.16
N HIS A 33 11.11 -19.97 -1.20
CA HIS A 33 10.68 -20.02 0.21
C HIS A 33 9.51 -19.08 0.53
N SER A 34 8.96 -18.38 -0.47
CA SER A 34 7.85 -17.45 -0.31
C SER A 34 6.54 -18.07 -0.82
N ASN A 35 5.46 -17.89 -0.08
CA ASN A 35 4.12 -18.29 -0.48
C ASN A 35 3.15 -17.17 -0.13
N VAL A 36 2.89 -16.29 -1.08
CA VAL A 36 1.92 -15.19 -0.96
C VAL A 36 0.75 -15.51 -1.87
N LYS A 37 -0.43 -15.74 -1.26
CA LYS A 37 -1.64 -16.09 -2.01
C LYS A 37 -2.34 -14.85 -2.56
N HIS A 38 -2.44 -13.81 -1.75
CA HIS A 38 -3.18 -12.59 -2.07
C HIS A 38 -2.31 -11.36 -1.85
N VAL A 39 -2.31 -10.45 -2.79
CA VAL A 39 -1.58 -9.17 -2.71
C VAL A 39 -2.56 -8.03 -2.89
N ILE A 40 -2.67 -7.18 -1.88
CA ILE A 40 -3.56 -6.01 -1.87
C ILE A 40 -2.73 -4.75 -1.78
N GLY A 41 -2.93 -3.84 -2.72
CA GLY A 41 -2.30 -2.53 -2.70
C GLY A 41 -3.09 -1.54 -1.84
N VAL A 42 -2.41 -0.77 -1.00
CA VAL A 42 -3.00 0.38 -0.30
C VAL A 42 -2.37 1.64 -0.86
N VAL A 43 -3.16 2.44 -1.54
CA VAL A 43 -2.68 3.58 -2.33
C VAL A 43 -3.36 4.88 -1.94
N SER A 44 -2.71 6.00 -2.26
CA SER A 44 -3.34 7.32 -2.18
C SER A 44 -2.79 8.21 -3.28
N GLY A 45 -3.60 9.12 -3.75
CA GLY A 45 -3.16 10.13 -4.71
C GLY A 45 -2.51 11.37 -4.05
N LYS A 46 -2.39 11.42 -2.70
CA LYS A 46 -1.80 12.52 -1.92
C LYS A 46 -0.98 11.97 -0.76
N GLY A 47 0.13 12.62 -0.45
CA GLY A 47 0.92 12.35 0.75
C GLY A 47 0.18 12.76 2.04
N GLY A 48 0.51 12.10 3.16
CA GLY A 48 0.01 12.49 4.48
C GLY A 48 -1.44 12.11 4.81
N VAL A 49 -2.15 11.35 3.96
CA VAL A 49 -3.53 10.92 4.23
C VAL A 49 -3.64 9.69 5.15
N GLY A 50 -2.51 9.16 5.64
CA GLY A 50 -2.50 8.03 6.57
C GLY A 50 -2.52 6.65 5.90
N LYS A 51 -1.95 6.49 4.71
CA LYS A 51 -1.80 5.17 4.05
C LYS A 51 -1.25 4.09 4.99
N SER A 52 -0.11 4.37 5.62
CA SER A 52 0.54 3.42 6.53
C SER A 52 -0.36 3.04 7.70
N PHE A 53 -1.09 4.00 8.25
CA PHE A 53 -2.05 3.75 9.32
C PHE A 53 -3.17 2.81 8.86
N VAL A 54 -3.76 3.06 7.70
CA VAL A 54 -4.82 2.20 7.13
C VAL A 54 -4.24 0.83 6.78
N THR A 55 -3.04 0.76 6.20
CA THR A 55 -2.36 -0.51 5.89
C THR A 55 -2.18 -1.36 7.15
N GLY A 56 -1.64 -0.78 8.22
CA GLY A 56 -1.47 -1.46 9.49
C GLY A 56 -2.80 -1.89 10.12
N SER A 57 -3.83 -1.03 10.05
CA SER A 57 -5.17 -1.37 10.55
C SER A 57 -5.79 -2.55 9.81
N LEU A 58 -5.71 -2.57 8.48
CA LEU A 58 -6.16 -3.70 7.66
C LEU A 58 -5.39 -4.97 8.01
N ALA A 59 -4.07 -4.86 8.19
CA ALA A 59 -3.23 -5.99 8.58
C ALA A 59 -3.59 -6.54 9.95
N ASN A 60 -3.83 -5.67 10.96
CA ASN A 60 -4.28 -6.08 12.28
C ASN A 60 -5.63 -6.80 12.23
N MET A 61 -6.59 -6.25 11.46
CA MET A 61 -7.92 -6.86 11.29
C MET A 61 -7.83 -8.24 10.64
N MET A 62 -7.04 -8.40 9.58
CA MET A 62 -6.87 -9.69 8.92
C MET A 62 -6.14 -10.70 9.83
N ALA A 63 -5.13 -10.26 10.58
CA ALA A 63 -4.45 -11.10 11.55
C ALA A 63 -5.40 -11.57 12.67
N ALA A 64 -6.29 -10.70 13.16
CA ALA A 64 -7.32 -11.03 14.13
C ALA A 64 -8.34 -12.06 13.61
N GLN A 65 -8.55 -12.13 12.27
CA GLN A 65 -9.36 -13.18 11.64
C GLN A 65 -8.60 -14.50 11.43
N GLY A 66 -7.34 -14.60 11.89
CA GLY A 66 -6.52 -15.81 11.78
C GLY A 66 -5.71 -15.94 10.49
N TYR A 67 -5.70 -14.92 9.63
CA TYR A 67 -4.86 -14.92 8.43
C TYR A 67 -3.40 -14.70 8.77
N LYS A 68 -2.50 -15.30 7.98
CA LYS A 68 -1.07 -15.00 8.01
C LYS A 68 -0.81 -13.77 7.15
N VAL A 69 -0.48 -12.66 7.79
CA VAL A 69 -0.37 -11.35 7.13
C VAL A 69 1.07 -10.90 7.02
N GLY A 70 1.41 -10.29 5.87
CA GLY A 70 2.65 -9.56 5.64
C GLY A 70 2.38 -8.13 5.20
N ILE A 71 3.21 -7.19 5.60
CA ILE A 71 3.23 -5.82 5.12
C ILE A 71 4.55 -5.57 4.40
N LEU A 72 4.46 -5.16 3.13
CA LEU A 72 5.57 -4.58 2.40
C LEU A 72 5.42 -3.06 2.40
N ASP A 73 6.27 -2.36 3.16
CA ASP A 73 6.32 -0.90 3.16
C ASP A 73 7.16 -0.43 1.97
N ALA A 74 6.47 0.01 0.93
CA ALA A 74 7.06 0.50 -0.31
C ALA A 74 7.30 2.02 -0.30
N ASP A 75 7.06 2.71 0.81
CA ASP A 75 7.36 4.14 0.95
C ASP A 75 8.84 4.32 1.32
N ILE A 76 9.64 4.58 0.29
CA ILE A 76 11.10 4.74 0.45
C ILE A 76 11.46 6.06 1.11
N THR A 77 10.60 7.08 1.02
CA THR A 77 10.88 8.43 1.49
C THR A 77 10.56 8.66 2.97
N GLY A 78 9.63 7.90 3.51
CA GLY A 78 9.17 8.04 4.89
C GLY A 78 8.57 6.74 5.41
N PRO A 79 9.33 5.63 5.42
CA PRO A 79 8.80 4.35 5.86
C PRO A 79 8.43 4.42 7.33
N SER A 80 7.14 4.30 7.62
CA SER A 80 6.58 4.51 8.96
C SER A 80 6.13 3.21 9.64
N ILE A 81 5.93 2.15 8.88
CA ILE A 81 5.40 0.88 9.40
C ILE A 81 6.27 0.27 10.52
N PRO A 82 7.61 0.16 10.38
CA PRO A 82 8.45 -0.38 11.46
C PRO A 82 8.31 0.40 12.77
N LYS A 83 8.33 1.73 12.69
CA LYS A 83 8.19 2.61 13.85
C LYS A 83 6.83 2.43 14.54
N MET A 84 5.75 2.40 13.77
CA MET A 84 4.38 2.21 14.29
C MET A 84 4.24 0.91 15.07
N TYR A 85 4.88 -0.17 14.62
CA TYR A 85 4.87 -1.47 15.30
C TYR A 85 5.98 -1.64 16.35
N GLY A 86 6.81 -0.64 16.58
CA GLY A 86 7.92 -0.68 17.53
C GLY A 86 9.00 -1.68 17.16
N LEU A 87 9.17 -1.96 15.87
CA LEU A 87 10.23 -2.82 15.35
C LEU A 87 11.55 -2.03 15.34
N LYS A 88 12.60 -2.59 15.96
CA LYS A 88 13.93 -1.98 16.07
C LYS A 88 14.99 -2.93 15.55
N GLY A 89 16.05 -2.35 14.97
CA GLY A 89 17.19 -3.09 14.43
C GLY A 89 17.02 -3.46 12.97
N ALA A 90 18.00 -4.16 12.42
CA ALA A 90 18.04 -4.56 11.02
C ALA A 90 17.40 -5.93 10.79
N ALA A 91 16.76 -6.09 9.63
CA ALA A 91 16.31 -7.39 9.16
C ALA A 91 17.50 -8.32 8.90
N MET A 92 17.37 -9.58 9.27
CA MET A 92 18.40 -10.60 8.99
C MET A 92 18.35 -10.99 7.51
N ALA A 93 19.52 -11.19 6.93
CA ALA A 93 19.68 -11.68 5.57
C ALA A 93 20.69 -12.83 5.54
N ASN A 94 20.46 -13.79 4.65
CA ASN A 94 21.40 -14.86 4.32
C ASN A 94 21.38 -15.12 2.80
N ASP A 95 22.03 -16.18 2.35
CA ASP A 95 22.10 -16.55 0.93
C ASP A 95 20.73 -16.91 0.33
N GLU A 96 19.73 -17.24 1.15
CA GLU A 96 18.37 -17.57 0.71
C GLU A 96 17.49 -16.32 0.57
N GLY A 97 17.85 -15.19 1.20
CA GLY A 97 17.12 -13.93 1.10
C GLY A 97 17.09 -13.13 2.39
N ILE A 98 16.14 -12.19 2.44
CA ILE A 98 15.93 -11.29 3.58
C ILE A 98 14.70 -11.75 4.36
N TYR A 99 14.86 -11.95 5.66
CA TYR A 99 13.77 -12.36 6.54
C TYR A 99 12.99 -11.15 7.04
N PRO A 100 11.63 -11.15 6.91
CA PRO A 100 10.81 -10.09 7.46
C PRO A 100 10.86 -10.08 8.99
N MET A 101 10.80 -8.90 9.57
CA MET A 101 10.62 -8.77 11.02
C MET A 101 9.18 -9.12 11.41
N ILE A 102 9.00 -9.65 12.62
CA ILE A 102 7.70 -10.11 13.11
C ILE A 102 7.23 -9.17 14.23
N THR A 103 6.01 -8.66 14.10
CA THR A 103 5.34 -7.83 15.10
C THR A 103 4.85 -8.67 16.29
N LYS A 104 4.43 -8.01 17.38
CA LYS A 104 3.88 -8.69 18.57
C LYS A 104 2.62 -9.52 18.29
N ASN A 105 1.84 -9.16 17.28
CA ASN A 105 0.65 -9.89 16.83
C ASN A 105 0.90 -10.79 15.61
N GLY A 106 2.17 -11.12 15.31
CA GLY A 106 2.54 -12.13 14.31
C GLY A 106 2.54 -11.65 12.86
N ILE A 107 2.36 -10.36 12.59
CA ILE A 107 2.42 -9.80 11.25
C ILE A 107 3.88 -9.71 10.82
N LYS A 108 4.19 -10.16 9.60
CA LYS A 108 5.51 -10.04 8.98
C LYS A 108 5.66 -8.67 8.32
N VAL A 109 6.72 -7.95 8.63
CA VAL A 109 6.98 -6.61 8.09
C VAL A 109 8.31 -6.58 7.35
N MET A 110 8.28 -6.08 6.13
CA MET A 110 9.45 -5.73 5.33
C MET A 110 9.37 -4.26 4.94
N SER A 111 10.44 -3.52 5.20
CA SER A 111 10.59 -2.10 4.87
C SER A 111 12.06 -1.82 4.59
N ILE A 112 12.32 -0.82 3.75
CA ILE A 112 13.70 -0.41 3.47
C ILE A 112 14.45 0.07 4.71
N ASN A 113 13.75 0.67 5.68
CA ASN A 113 14.36 1.10 6.93
C ASN A 113 14.93 -0.05 7.76
N LEU A 114 14.43 -1.26 7.59
CA LEU A 114 14.96 -2.44 8.25
C LEU A 114 16.24 -2.99 7.60
N LEU A 115 16.65 -2.41 6.47
CA LEU A 115 17.87 -2.74 5.74
C LEU A 115 18.97 -1.69 5.93
N LEU A 116 18.65 -0.57 6.60
CA LEU A 116 19.60 0.50 6.85
C LEU A 116 20.33 0.29 8.18
N PRO A 117 21.58 0.75 8.31
CA PRO A 117 22.38 0.60 9.54
C PRO A 117 21.76 1.30 10.74
N THR A 118 21.12 2.45 10.53
CA THR A 118 20.41 3.23 11.55
C THR A 118 19.13 3.82 10.99
N GLU A 119 18.12 4.07 11.85
CA GLU A 119 16.84 4.70 11.47
C GLU A 119 17.01 6.10 10.87
N ASP A 120 18.04 6.82 11.29
CA ASP A 120 18.35 8.20 10.87
C ASP A 120 19.31 8.26 9.68
N THR A 121 19.69 7.12 9.10
CA THR A 121 20.55 7.11 7.92
C THR A 121 19.83 7.80 6.77
N PRO A 122 20.27 9.01 6.33
CA PRO A 122 19.60 9.70 5.25
C PRO A 122 19.80 8.94 3.96
N VAL A 123 18.72 8.51 3.36
CA VAL A 123 18.75 7.96 2.01
C VAL A 123 18.82 9.14 1.03
N ILE A 124 20.06 9.54 0.67
CA ILE A 124 20.26 10.68 -0.23
C ILE A 124 19.95 10.25 -1.66
N TRP A 125 18.76 10.57 -2.10
CA TRP A 125 18.31 10.32 -3.46
C TRP A 125 18.60 11.54 -4.33
N ARG A 126 19.54 11.44 -5.26
CA ARG A 126 19.77 12.48 -6.28
C ARG A 126 18.71 12.40 -7.38
N GLY A 127 18.49 13.51 -8.12
CA GLY A 127 17.41 13.69 -9.11
C GLY A 127 17.09 12.49 -10.02
N PRO A 128 18.09 11.77 -10.62
CA PRO A 128 17.82 10.55 -11.39
C PRO A 128 17.16 9.43 -10.59
N VAL A 129 17.36 9.43 -9.26
CA VAL A 129 16.80 8.43 -8.36
C VAL A 129 15.33 8.74 -8.05
N LEU A 130 14.93 10.02 -7.98
CA LEU A 130 13.52 10.42 -7.88
C LEU A 130 12.71 9.97 -9.10
N ALA A 131 13.26 10.10 -10.30
CA ALA A 131 12.64 9.56 -11.51
C ALA A 131 12.56 8.04 -11.51
N ASN A 132 13.55 7.36 -10.90
CA ASN A 132 13.51 5.92 -10.68
C ASN A 132 12.52 5.52 -9.58
N MET A 133 12.21 6.38 -8.59
CA MET A 133 11.20 6.09 -7.56
C MET A 133 9.80 5.99 -8.16
N VAL A 134 9.43 6.89 -9.07
CA VAL A 134 8.19 6.78 -9.82
C VAL A 134 8.17 5.48 -10.62
N LYS A 135 9.30 5.11 -11.25
CA LYS A 135 9.45 3.81 -11.91
C LYS A 135 9.38 2.63 -10.94
N GLN A 136 9.96 2.74 -9.74
CA GLN A 136 9.88 1.68 -8.73
C GLN A 136 8.47 1.49 -8.22
N PHE A 137 7.69 2.55 -8.02
CA PHE A 137 6.28 2.45 -7.71
C PHE A 137 5.52 1.68 -8.81
N TRP A 138 5.76 2.04 -10.08
CA TRP A 138 5.26 1.29 -11.22
C TRP A 138 5.78 -0.15 -11.25
N THR A 139 7.06 -0.36 -10.93
CA THR A 139 7.69 -1.68 -10.90
C THR A 139 7.07 -2.57 -9.82
N VAL A 140 6.80 -2.05 -8.62
CA VAL A 140 6.12 -2.81 -7.56
C VAL A 140 4.74 -3.25 -8.03
N PHE A 141 3.95 -2.35 -8.63
CA PHE A 141 2.62 -2.69 -9.16
C PHE A 141 2.65 -3.66 -10.34
N GLN A 142 3.69 -3.60 -11.18
CA GLN A 142 3.86 -4.49 -12.33
C GLN A 142 4.55 -5.82 -11.97
N SER A 143 5.33 -5.85 -10.89
CA SER A 143 6.11 -7.01 -10.47
C SER A 143 5.38 -7.92 -9.49
N LEU A 144 4.33 -7.42 -8.81
CA LEU A 144 3.54 -8.19 -7.87
C LEU A 144 2.17 -8.52 -8.47
N PRO A 145 1.63 -9.72 -8.23
CA PRO A 145 0.29 -10.13 -8.68
C PRO A 145 -0.79 -9.46 -7.81
N ILE A 146 -0.93 -8.12 -7.93
CA ILE A 146 -1.90 -7.36 -7.15
C ILE A 146 -3.31 -7.68 -7.61
N GLU A 147 -4.12 -8.25 -6.72
CA GLU A 147 -5.50 -8.63 -6.98
C GLU A 147 -6.49 -7.49 -6.80
N GLY A 148 -6.11 -6.45 -6.09
CA GLY A 148 -6.94 -5.27 -5.90
C GLY A 148 -6.27 -4.20 -5.06
N ILE A 149 -6.84 -3.00 -5.06
CA ILE A 149 -6.34 -1.87 -4.28
C ILE A 149 -7.42 -1.28 -3.39
N VAL A 150 -6.98 -0.74 -2.25
CA VAL A 150 -7.76 0.14 -1.38
C VAL A 150 -7.22 1.56 -1.53
N ILE A 151 -8.09 2.49 -1.88
CA ILE A 151 -7.73 3.91 -2.01
C ILE A 151 -7.94 4.60 -0.66
N VAL A 152 -6.89 5.24 -0.14
CA VAL A 152 -6.96 6.05 1.09
C VAL A 152 -6.99 7.53 0.73
N THR A 153 -7.90 8.25 1.33
CA THR A 153 -8.12 9.68 1.09
C THR A 153 -8.48 10.43 2.38
N SER A 154 -8.73 11.73 2.29
CA SER A 154 -9.16 12.62 3.37
C SER A 154 -10.22 13.60 2.86
N PRO A 155 -11.09 14.20 3.71
CA PRO A 155 -12.24 15.01 3.28
C PRO A 155 -11.87 16.43 2.81
N GLN A 156 -10.79 16.63 2.07
CA GLN A 156 -10.36 17.93 1.55
C GLN A 156 -10.85 18.14 0.11
N ASP A 157 -11.11 19.39 -0.32
CA ASP A 157 -11.75 19.73 -1.61
C ASP A 157 -11.10 19.13 -2.87
N LEU A 158 -9.80 18.88 -2.86
CA LEU A 158 -9.09 18.26 -4.00
C LEU A 158 -9.31 16.73 -4.13
N VAL A 159 -10.04 16.14 -3.19
CA VAL A 159 -10.22 14.68 -3.10
C VAL A 159 -10.87 14.08 -4.34
N LYS A 160 -11.88 14.74 -4.90
CA LYS A 160 -12.58 14.24 -6.11
C LYS A 160 -11.60 13.96 -7.26
N MET A 161 -10.72 14.91 -7.53
CA MET A 161 -9.71 14.76 -8.59
C MET A 161 -8.68 13.68 -8.26
N ILE A 162 -8.24 13.63 -7.00
CA ILE A 162 -7.19 12.73 -6.54
C ILE A 162 -7.67 11.28 -6.54
N VAL A 163 -8.88 11.02 -6.03
CA VAL A 163 -9.48 9.67 -6.02
C VAL A 163 -9.73 9.20 -7.46
N LYS A 164 -10.28 10.09 -8.35
CA LYS A 164 -10.46 9.75 -9.77
C LYS A 164 -9.15 9.43 -10.47
N LYS A 165 -8.07 10.17 -10.20
CA LYS A 165 -6.75 9.84 -10.76
C LYS A 165 -6.25 8.47 -10.32
N ALA A 166 -6.37 8.14 -9.03
CA ALA A 166 -5.97 6.84 -8.49
C ALA A 166 -6.83 5.71 -9.10
N PHE A 167 -8.13 5.94 -9.23
CA PHE A 167 -9.07 5.01 -9.85
C PHE A 167 -8.71 4.76 -11.34
N ASN A 168 -8.57 5.82 -12.13
CA ASN A 168 -8.22 5.72 -13.55
C ASN A 168 -6.87 5.00 -13.75
N MET A 169 -5.90 5.24 -12.88
CA MET A 169 -4.62 4.52 -12.90
C MET A 169 -4.83 3.02 -12.68
N ALA A 170 -5.66 2.64 -11.69
CA ALA A 170 -5.98 1.25 -11.43
C ALA A 170 -6.69 0.59 -12.62
N GLU A 171 -7.65 1.30 -13.24
CA GLU A 171 -8.33 0.85 -14.45
C GLU A 171 -7.37 0.60 -15.62
N MET A 172 -6.46 1.55 -15.87
CA MET A 172 -5.42 1.39 -16.90
C MET A 172 -4.54 0.16 -16.66
N MET A 173 -4.28 -0.18 -15.39
CA MET A 173 -3.53 -1.36 -14.99
C MET A 173 -4.39 -2.63 -14.91
N LYS A 174 -5.69 -2.52 -15.11
CA LYS A 174 -6.67 -3.61 -14.95
C LYS A 174 -6.67 -4.21 -13.54
N ILE A 175 -6.42 -3.38 -12.54
CA ILE A 175 -6.45 -3.76 -11.11
C ILE A 175 -7.77 -3.26 -10.53
N PRO A 176 -8.60 -4.13 -9.93
CA PRO A 176 -9.87 -3.72 -9.33
C PRO A 176 -9.64 -2.83 -8.11
N VAL A 177 -10.48 -1.80 -7.94
CA VAL A 177 -10.54 -1.01 -6.72
C VAL A 177 -11.54 -1.66 -5.76
N LEU A 178 -11.03 -2.24 -4.68
CA LEU A 178 -11.81 -2.97 -3.69
C LEU A 178 -12.65 -2.05 -2.82
N GLY A 179 -12.14 -0.85 -2.52
CA GLY A 179 -12.86 0.10 -1.69
C GLY A 179 -12.08 1.38 -1.45
N ILE A 180 -12.78 2.35 -0.85
CA ILE A 180 -12.21 3.64 -0.46
C ILE A 180 -12.31 3.78 1.05
N VAL A 181 -11.22 4.21 1.69
CA VAL A 181 -11.17 4.60 3.10
C VAL A 181 -10.95 6.11 3.17
N GLU A 182 -11.87 6.82 3.82
CA GLU A 182 -11.68 8.22 4.14
C GLU A 182 -11.13 8.36 5.55
N ASN A 183 -9.88 8.78 5.66
CA ASN A 183 -9.24 9.08 6.94
C ASN A 183 -9.43 10.56 7.28
N TYR A 184 -9.36 10.93 8.56
CA TYR A 184 -9.57 12.29 9.07
C TYR A 184 -10.95 12.85 8.77
N SER A 185 -11.98 11.99 8.67
CA SER A 185 -13.34 12.38 8.32
C SER A 185 -13.97 13.36 9.32
N TYR A 186 -13.63 13.22 10.59
CA TYR A 186 -14.16 14.05 11.68
C TYR A 186 -13.30 13.91 12.96
N VAL A 187 -13.57 14.79 13.92
CA VAL A 187 -13.11 14.65 15.31
C VAL A 187 -14.34 14.38 16.18
N LYS A 188 -14.24 13.48 17.12
CA LYS A 188 -15.27 13.30 18.14
C LYS A 188 -15.12 14.37 19.21
N CYS A 189 -16.18 15.13 19.50
CA CYS A 189 -16.19 16.04 20.63
C CYS A 189 -15.95 15.27 21.94
N PRO A 190 -14.99 15.65 22.77
CA PRO A 190 -14.69 14.92 24.01
C PRO A 190 -15.85 14.97 25.03
N ASP A 191 -16.66 16.03 25.00
CA ASP A 191 -17.73 16.23 25.96
C ASP A 191 -19.04 15.52 25.58
N CYS A 192 -19.44 15.57 24.29
CA CYS A 192 -20.75 15.08 23.87
C CYS A 192 -20.69 14.00 22.77
N GLY A 193 -19.50 13.64 22.28
CA GLY A 193 -19.33 12.62 21.25
C GLY A 193 -19.78 13.01 19.83
N LYS A 194 -20.32 14.21 19.63
CA LYS A 194 -20.75 14.68 18.29
C LYS A 194 -19.57 14.75 17.33
N PRO A 195 -19.75 14.30 16.08
CA PRO A 195 -18.71 14.44 15.06
C PRO A 195 -18.57 15.92 14.64
N ILE A 196 -17.34 16.43 14.68
CA ILE A 196 -16.96 17.76 14.20
C ILE A 196 -16.20 17.57 12.90
N LYS A 197 -16.75 18.08 11.81
CA LYS A 197 -16.16 17.96 10.46
C LYS A 197 -15.15 19.10 10.24
N VAL A 198 -13.90 18.85 10.66
CA VAL A 198 -12.82 19.85 10.64
C VAL A 198 -12.48 20.34 9.23
N PHE A 199 -12.64 19.46 8.23
CA PHE A 199 -12.36 19.76 6.83
C PHE A 199 -13.63 20.04 6.00
N GLY A 200 -14.78 20.32 6.64
CA GLY A 200 -16.06 20.52 5.95
C GLY A 200 -16.80 19.22 5.67
N GLU A 201 -17.81 19.30 4.80
CA GLU A 201 -18.60 18.14 4.39
C GLU A 201 -17.80 17.22 3.48
N SER A 202 -17.93 15.92 3.70
CA SER A 202 -17.31 14.92 2.85
C SER A 202 -18.17 14.65 1.63
N HIS A 203 -17.56 14.63 0.46
CA HIS A 203 -18.20 14.23 -0.81
C HIS A 203 -17.80 12.81 -1.24
N ILE A 204 -17.19 12.02 -0.35
CA ILE A 204 -16.65 10.71 -0.72
C ILE A 204 -17.73 9.72 -1.14
N ASP A 205 -18.92 9.78 -0.55
CA ASP A 205 -20.03 8.89 -0.89
C ASP A 205 -20.54 9.15 -2.32
N GLU A 206 -20.62 10.43 -2.73
CA GLU A 206 -21.00 10.81 -4.09
C GLU A 206 -19.96 10.33 -5.10
N ILE A 207 -18.65 10.51 -4.79
CA ILE A 207 -17.55 10.08 -5.62
C ILE A 207 -17.54 8.55 -5.75
N ALA A 208 -17.71 7.84 -4.64
CA ALA A 208 -17.75 6.40 -4.58
C ALA A 208 -18.92 5.82 -5.40
N ALA A 209 -20.10 6.45 -5.31
CA ALA A 209 -21.27 6.08 -6.10
C ALA A 209 -21.02 6.31 -7.61
N GLU A 210 -20.40 7.43 -8.00
CA GLU A 210 -20.03 7.73 -9.38
C GLU A 210 -19.06 6.67 -9.94
N LEU A 211 -18.08 6.25 -9.14
CA LEU A 211 -17.07 5.26 -9.52
C LEU A 211 -17.52 3.80 -9.32
N LYS A 212 -18.69 3.59 -8.73
CA LYS A 212 -19.22 2.26 -8.35
C LYS A 212 -18.28 1.46 -7.46
N VAL A 213 -17.61 2.15 -6.53
CA VAL A 213 -16.68 1.58 -5.56
C VAL A 213 -17.24 1.78 -4.14
N PRO A 214 -17.22 0.79 -3.25
CA PRO A 214 -17.73 0.98 -1.88
C PRO A 214 -16.82 1.88 -1.04
N VAL A 215 -17.42 2.72 -0.18
CA VAL A 215 -16.72 3.33 0.96
C VAL A 215 -16.68 2.29 2.07
N VAL A 216 -15.49 1.77 2.36
CA VAL A 216 -15.29 0.68 3.33
C VAL A 216 -14.97 1.17 4.74
N GLY A 217 -14.82 2.48 4.90
CA GLY A 217 -14.67 3.10 6.21
C GLY A 217 -14.45 4.60 6.17
N LYS A 218 -14.91 5.26 7.24
CA LYS A 218 -14.65 6.68 7.53
C LYS A 218 -14.05 6.78 8.94
N MET A 219 -12.80 7.20 9.01
CA MET A 219 -12.04 7.21 10.25
C MET A 219 -11.98 8.62 10.84
N PRO A 220 -12.15 8.76 12.17
CA PRO A 220 -11.93 10.02 12.84
C PRO A 220 -10.43 10.34 12.94
N ILE A 221 -10.15 11.60 13.28
CA ILE A 221 -8.88 11.97 13.92
C ILE A 221 -8.98 11.49 15.36
N ASP A 222 -8.11 10.57 15.75
CA ASP A 222 -8.14 9.93 17.05
C ASP A 222 -6.76 10.02 17.71
N VAL A 223 -6.70 10.69 18.87
CA VAL A 223 -5.46 10.94 19.61
C VAL A 223 -4.90 9.64 20.22
N ASP A 224 -5.77 8.71 20.65
CA ASP A 224 -5.33 7.43 21.19
C ASP A 224 -4.63 6.59 20.10
N TYR A 225 -5.19 6.60 18.90
CA TYR A 225 -4.59 5.92 17.77
C TYR A 225 -3.23 6.53 17.39
N ALA A 226 -3.14 7.86 17.38
CA ALA A 226 -1.87 8.56 17.11
C ALA A 226 -0.82 8.23 18.18
N THR A 227 -1.19 8.30 19.45
CA THR A 227 -0.30 7.99 20.57
C THR A 227 0.21 6.54 20.53
N LYS A 228 -0.66 5.57 20.23
CA LYS A 228 -0.26 4.18 20.07
C LYS A 228 0.67 3.96 18.87
N ALA A 229 0.40 4.63 17.75
CA ALA A 229 1.24 4.54 16.57
C ALA A 229 2.65 5.14 16.84
N ASP A 230 2.72 6.31 17.44
CA ASP A 230 3.99 6.98 17.77
C ASP A 230 4.79 6.21 18.85
N GLY A 231 4.09 5.57 19.78
CA GLY A 231 4.67 4.76 20.83
C GLY A 231 5.12 3.35 20.40
N GLY A 232 4.88 2.94 19.15
CA GLY A 232 5.21 1.59 18.67
C GLY A 232 4.26 0.50 19.16
N PHE A 233 3.04 0.87 19.57
CA PHE A 233 2.02 -0.05 20.08
C PHE A 233 0.90 -0.31 19.08
N PHE A 234 1.16 -0.13 17.79
CA PHE A 234 0.15 -0.26 16.73
C PHE A 234 -0.52 -1.64 16.69
N ALA A 235 0.20 -2.69 17.06
CA ALA A 235 -0.34 -4.05 17.17
C ALA A 235 -1.56 -4.16 18.12
N ALA A 236 -1.73 -3.21 19.04
CA ALA A 236 -2.85 -3.15 19.97
C ALA A 236 -4.05 -2.33 19.48
N ILE A 237 -3.98 -1.76 18.25
CA ILE A 237 -5.09 -1.00 17.69
C ILE A 237 -6.10 -1.96 17.05
N ASP A 238 -7.32 -1.94 17.59
CA ASP A 238 -8.51 -2.52 16.95
C ASP A 238 -9.31 -1.41 16.29
N ASN A 239 -9.24 -1.32 14.97
CA ASN A 239 -9.84 -0.23 14.22
C ASN A 239 -11.25 -0.59 13.74
N GLN A 240 -12.26 -0.23 14.52
CA GLN A 240 -13.67 -0.49 14.23
C GLN A 240 -14.24 0.32 13.04
N TYR A 241 -13.54 1.38 12.60
CA TYR A 241 -14.04 2.30 11.58
C TYR A 241 -13.91 1.81 10.14
N ILE A 242 -13.11 0.76 9.92
CA ILE A 242 -12.84 0.21 8.59
C ILE A 242 -13.25 -1.27 8.47
N THR A 243 -14.13 -1.73 9.32
CA THR A 243 -14.62 -3.14 9.30
C THR A 243 -15.29 -3.51 7.98
N GLY A 244 -15.86 -2.54 7.27
CA GLY A 244 -16.37 -2.73 5.90
C GLY A 244 -15.32 -3.28 4.93
N ALA A 245 -14.03 -3.07 5.19
CA ALA A 245 -12.97 -3.62 4.35
C ALA A 245 -12.93 -5.15 4.38
N LEU A 246 -13.33 -5.79 5.47
CA LEU A 246 -13.38 -7.27 5.56
C LEU A 246 -14.33 -7.91 4.53
N THR A 247 -15.31 -7.18 4.05
CA THR A 247 -16.29 -7.69 3.06
C THR A 247 -15.74 -7.71 1.64
N VAL A 248 -14.70 -6.95 1.37
CA VAL A 248 -14.11 -6.78 0.03
C VAL A 248 -12.71 -7.38 -0.10
N MET A 249 -12.10 -7.80 1.03
CA MET A 249 -10.81 -8.50 1.00
C MET A 249 -10.96 -9.93 0.46
N PRO A 250 -9.98 -10.42 -0.32
CA PRO A 250 -9.94 -11.83 -0.73
C PRO A 250 -9.82 -12.74 0.51
N LYS A 251 -10.36 -13.95 0.38
CA LYS A 251 -10.43 -14.95 1.46
C LYS A 251 -9.58 -16.18 1.14
#